data_6522342d08b8858a832285b7ae5c4196
#
_entry.id   6522342d08b8858a832285b7ae5c4196
#
_cell.length_a   1.000
_cell.length_b   1.000
_cell.length_c   1.000
_cell.angle_alpha   90.00
_cell.angle_beta   90.00
_cell.angle_gamma   90.00
#
_symmetry.space_group_name_H-M   'P 1'
#
loop_
_entity.id
_entity.type
_entity.pdbx_description
1 polymer ?
#
loop_
_entity_poly.entity_id
_entity_poly.type
_entity_poly.pdbx_seq_one_letter_code
_entity_poly.pdbx_strand_id
1 'polypeptide(L)'
;MKKNSRSIVRLVCLVFLSVSAVGQTGSELRFCLKADPKTLNPLQVADDSSETVRYLTGGVLLRVNRLTQEAEPELATSWKVTDNGKTITFKLREGVRFSDGTPFSAADVAYTVQQLMDPSLHSPTGDAFRSGEGKVVTSIAKVDRITITFPAPVAGLDKLFDQVAIMSARSPQKEKAVLGPYYVADWKAGSYLLLKRNPNYWRQDAAGHRLPMIDTVRIDIQQNRDTEMLRLERGEIHFINSVDPESFDKLASQNPAMVHDAGVSLDAEFMWFNQASKSPLAAYKQKWFHSTSFRRAISESINRADLARIAFRGHAQPGVGPISPANKSWFNTSLHPHPFDQKSALQRLAQDGFRLQDGKLRDSEGHNVEFSIMTNSGNKMRERMATMIQQDLSGIGITVNVLTLDFPSLIERMTRTFDYEACLLGLLNNDLDPNSQMNVWLSSADDHQWNPNEKSPETAWEAEIDNLMRAQASTLNPQKRKQYIDRLQQIAWEQEPFIYLVNRNALSAVSPSLQNVHPVVLRPQVYWNVDELSLGSEVASAK
;
A
#
# COMPACT_ATOMS: atom_id res chain seq x y z
N MET A 1 -36.29 -98.05 12.32
CA MET A 1 -35.42 -97.41 11.34
C MET A 1 -35.74 -95.91 11.35
N LYS A 2 -34.93 -95.06 12.04
CA LYS A 2 -35.15 -93.61 12.19
C LYS A 2 -34.01 -92.88 11.46
N LYS A 3 -34.32 -92.06 10.44
CA LYS A 3 -33.38 -91.21 9.78
C LYS A 3 -33.40 -89.83 10.47
N ASN A 4 -32.26 -89.41 11.01
CA ASN A 4 -32.05 -88.10 11.55
C ASN A 4 -31.71 -87.10 10.40
N SER A 5 -32.50 -86.03 10.27
CA SER A 5 -32.22 -84.93 9.43
C SER A 5 -31.58 -83.80 10.29
N ARG A 6 -30.32 -83.43 10.02
CA ARG A 6 -29.64 -82.31 10.65
C ARG A 6 -29.81 -81.08 9.77
N SER A 7 -30.60 -80.11 10.23
CA SER A 7 -30.69 -78.75 9.63
C SER A 7 -29.49 -77.90 10.05
N ILE A 8 -28.73 -77.44 9.08
CA ILE A 8 -27.64 -76.45 9.26
C ILE A 8 -28.23 -75.09 9.10
N VAL A 9 -28.34 -74.30 10.20
CA VAL A 9 -28.69 -72.88 10.17
C VAL A 9 -27.40 -72.12 9.87
N ARG A 10 -27.32 -71.48 8.68
CA ARG A 10 -26.27 -70.55 8.33
C ARG A 10 -26.61 -69.16 8.92
N LEU A 11 -25.86 -68.74 9.93
CA LEU A 11 -25.90 -67.39 10.49
C LEU A 11 -25.15 -66.47 9.55
N VAL A 12 -25.87 -65.56 8.84
CA VAL A 12 -25.27 -64.50 8.02
C VAL A 12 -25.05 -63.30 8.94
N CYS A 13 -23.80 -63.06 9.35
CA CYS A 13 -23.40 -61.82 10.01
C CYS A 13 -23.33 -60.71 8.98
N LEU A 14 -24.34 -59.83 8.96
CA LEU A 14 -24.26 -58.51 8.29
C LEU A 14 -23.37 -57.58 9.11
N VAL A 15 -22.14 -57.38 8.64
CA VAL A 15 -21.26 -56.32 9.16
C VAL A 15 -21.74 -55.01 8.56
N PHE A 16 -22.44 -54.21 9.36
CA PHE A 16 -22.70 -52.82 9.04
C PHE A 16 -21.37 -52.03 9.19
N LEU A 17 -20.70 -51.76 8.08
CA LEU A 17 -19.68 -50.69 8.02
C LEU A 17 -20.39 -49.36 8.16
N SER A 18 -20.45 -48.81 9.37
CA SER A 18 -20.76 -47.42 9.60
C SER A 18 -19.60 -46.57 9.07
N VAL A 19 -19.72 -46.11 7.85
CA VAL A 19 -18.90 -45.03 7.35
C VAL A 19 -19.30 -43.79 8.15
N SER A 20 -18.54 -43.49 9.21
CA SER A 20 -18.60 -42.21 9.87
C SER A 20 -18.16 -41.16 8.83
N ALA A 21 -19.11 -40.44 8.25
CA ALA A 21 -18.83 -39.21 7.54
C ALA A 21 -18.23 -38.26 8.58
N VAL A 22 -16.90 -38.25 8.67
CA VAL A 22 -16.17 -37.14 9.29
C VAL A 22 -16.56 -35.95 8.43
N GLY A 23 -17.46 -35.10 8.93
CA GLY A 23 -17.78 -33.85 8.33
C GLY A 23 -16.45 -33.10 8.21
N GLN A 24 -15.97 -32.97 6.98
CA GLN A 24 -14.83 -32.11 6.66
C GLN A 24 -15.23 -30.72 7.10
N THR A 25 -14.78 -30.29 8.29
CA THR A 25 -14.87 -28.88 8.66
C THR A 25 -14.03 -28.15 7.63
N GLY A 26 -14.69 -27.33 6.80
CA GLY A 26 -14.05 -26.60 5.73
C GLY A 26 -12.85 -25.80 6.26
N SER A 27 -11.78 -25.72 5.50
CA SER A 27 -10.57 -24.99 5.87
C SER A 27 -10.87 -23.50 6.01
N GLU A 28 -10.42 -22.88 7.11
CA GLU A 28 -10.66 -21.45 7.39
C GLU A 28 -9.35 -20.71 7.64
N LEU A 29 -9.02 -19.76 6.77
CA LEU A 29 -7.94 -18.79 6.97
C LEU A 29 -8.41 -17.67 7.91
N ARG A 30 -7.63 -17.39 8.94
CA ARG A 30 -7.95 -16.33 9.93
C ARG A 30 -6.84 -15.33 10.05
N PHE A 31 -7.21 -14.04 10.06
CA PHE A 31 -6.31 -12.93 10.35
C PHE A 31 -7.10 -11.71 10.84
N CYS A 32 -6.41 -10.62 11.19
CA CYS A 32 -7.05 -9.43 11.73
C CYS A 32 -6.86 -8.21 10.84
N LEU A 33 -7.84 -7.29 10.90
CA LEU A 33 -7.73 -5.90 10.47
C LEU A 33 -7.88 -4.98 11.67
N LYS A 34 -7.29 -3.78 11.61
CA LYS A 34 -7.36 -2.79 12.69
C LYS A 34 -8.70 -2.04 12.76
N ALA A 35 -9.40 -1.97 11.63
CA ALA A 35 -10.69 -1.30 11.52
C ALA A 35 -11.55 -1.98 10.45
N ASP A 36 -12.86 -1.70 10.50
CA ASP A 36 -13.76 -2.10 9.43
C ASP A 36 -13.38 -1.45 8.09
N PRO A 37 -13.66 -2.11 6.96
CA PRO A 37 -13.61 -1.46 5.66
C PRO A 37 -14.62 -0.32 5.61
N LYS A 38 -14.20 0.83 5.09
CA LYS A 38 -15.10 1.99 4.91
C LYS A 38 -16.08 1.77 3.75
N THR A 39 -15.70 0.95 2.79
CA THR A 39 -16.52 0.63 1.62
C THR A 39 -16.24 -0.80 1.13
N LEU A 40 -17.26 -1.41 0.52
CA LEU A 40 -17.12 -2.63 -0.28
C LEU A 40 -17.15 -2.32 -1.79
N ASN A 41 -17.36 -1.06 -2.18
CA ASN A 41 -17.26 -0.64 -3.57
C ASN A 41 -15.78 -0.63 -3.99
N PRO A 42 -15.36 -1.51 -4.91
CA PRO A 42 -13.95 -1.68 -5.25
C PRO A 42 -13.33 -0.48 -5.98
N LEU A 43 -14.15 0.47 -6.44
CA LEU A 43 -13.69 1.68 -7.13
C LEU A 43 -13.54 2.90 -6.20
N GLN A 44 -13.96 2.78 -4.92
CA GLN A 44 -13.91 3.85 -3.92
C GLN A 44 -12.94 3.55 -2.76
N VAL A 45 -12.03 2.64 -2.98
CA VAL A 45 -11.06 2.20 -1.97
C VAL A 45 -10.04 3.30 -1.68
N ALA A 46 -9.95 3.71 -0.40
CA ALA A 46 -9.03 4.73 0.08
C ALA A 46 -8.38 4.37 1.44
N ASP A 47 -8.59 3.13 1.94
CA ASP A 47 -8.05 2.65 3.21
C ASP A 47 -7.62 1.18 3.12
N ASP A 48 -6.71 0.76 3.99
CA ASP A 48 -6.11 -0.59 3.99
C ASP A 48 -7.15 -1.71 4.18
N SER A 49 -8.20 -1.48 4.97
CA SER A 49 -9.22 -2.50 5.23
C SER A 49 -10.09 -2.74 4.01
N SER A 50 -10.53 -1.65 3.35
CA SER A 50 -11.27 -1.72 2.09
C SER A 50 -10.42 -2.33 0.97
N GLU A 51 -9.12 -1.98 0.92
CA GLU A 51 -8.15 -2.57 -0.03
C GLU A 51 -7.98 -4.08 0.18
N THR A 52 -7.91 -4.53 1.43
CA THR A 52 -7.85 -5.96 1.73
C THR A 52 -9.06 -6.72 1.19
N VAL A 53 -10.26 -6.18 1.39
CA VAL A 53 -11.49 -6.81 0.86
C VAL A 53 -11.50 -6.78 -0.66
N ARG A 54 -11.15 -5.64 -1.29
CA ARG A 54 -11.03 -5.54 -2.75
C ARG A 54 -10.06 -6.58 -3.31
N TYR A 55 -8.90 -6.76 -2.68
CA TYR A 55 -7.88 -7.72 -3.12
C TYR A 55 -8.38 -9.18 -3.06
N LEU A 56 -9.09 -9.54 -1.99
CA LEU A 56 -9.60 -10.90 -1.77
C LEU A 56 -10.82 -11.23 -2.63
N THR A 57 -11.62 -10.23 -3.03
CA THR A 57 -12.87 -10.43 -3.75
C THR A 57 -12.84 -9.96 -5.20
N GLY A 58 -11.96 -9.03 -5.54
CA GLY A 58 -11.89 -8.43 -6.86
C GLY A 58 -11.22 -9.31 -7.90
N GLY A 59 -11.84 -9.43 -9.06
CA GLY A 59 -11.17 -9.94 -10.26
C GLY A 59 -10.67 -8.78 -11.12
N VAL A 60 -9.42 -8.83 -11.54
CA VAL A 60 -8.75 -7.80 -12.33
C VAL A 60 -8.43 -8.31 -13.74
N LEU A 61 -8.24 -7.42 -14.71
CA LEU A 61 -7.91 -7.83 -16.09
C LEU A 61 -6.51 -8.43 -16.19
N LEU A 62 -5.58 -7.85 -15.47
CA LEU A 62 -4.21 -8.32 -15.31
C LEU A 62 -3.77 -8.05 -13.87
N ARG A 63 -2.76 -8.77 -13.41
CA ARG A 63 -2.19 -8.61 -12.08
C ARG A 63 -0.69 -8.34 -12.16
N VAL A 64 -0.19 -7.45 -11.35
CA VAL A 64 1.25 -7.32 -11.12
C VAL A 64 1.68 -8.41 -10.15
N ASN A 65 2.54 -9.33 -10.59
CA ASN A 65 3.13 -10.34 -9.72
C ASN A 65 4.00 -9.66 -8.66
N ARG A 66 3.73 -9.95 -7.39
CA ARG A 66 4.40 -9.24 -6.27
C ARG A 66 5.87 -9.65 -6.07
N LEU A 67 6.30 -10.79 -6.63
CA LEU A 67 7.69 -11.25 -6.62
C LEU A 67 8.50 -10.64 -7.79
N THR A 68 7.97 -10.76 -9.01
CA THR A 68 8.68 -10.35 -10.23
C THR A 68 8.49 -8.89 -10.59
N GLN A 69 7.40 -8.24 -10.11
CA GLN A 69 6.95 -6.89 -10.46
C GLN A 69 6.51 -6.75 -11.95
N GLU A 70 6.24 -7.87 -12.61
CA GLU A 70 5.76 -7.92 -14.00
C GLU A 70 4.25 -8.13 -14.07
N ALA A 71 3.64 -7.62 -15.14
CA ALA A 71 2.21 -7.80 -15.40
C ALA A 71 1.91 -9.20 -15.93
N GLU A 72 0.95 -9.89 -15.33
CA GLU A 72 0.52 -11.24 -15.68
C GLU A 72 -0.95 -11.26 -16.11
N PRO A 73 -1.32 -12.19 -17.04
CA PRO A 73 -2.71 -12.37 -17.46
C PRO A 73 -3.61 -12.87 -16.34
N GLU A 74 -4.78 -12.20 -16.15
CA GLU A 74 -5.85 -12.64 -15.24
C GLU A 74 -7.16 -12.84 -16.01
N LEU A 75 -8.15 -11.97 -15.86
CA LEU A 75 -9.40 -12.01 -16.64
C LEU A 75 -9.17 -11.69 -18.12
N ALA A 76 -8.11 -10.96 -18.46
CA ALA A 76 -7.62 -10.85 -19.81
C ALA A 76 -6.54 -11.90 -20.06
N THR A 77 -6.61 -12.61 -21.20
CA THR A 77 -5.61 -13.57 -21.65
C THR A 77 -4.46 -12.91 -22.38
N SER A 78 -4.68 -11.74 -22.94
CA SER A 78 -3.67 -10.88 -23.56
C SER A 78 -4.18 -9.46 -23.70
N TRP A 79 -3.26 -8.51 -23.87
CA TRP A 79 -3.57 -7.11 -24.14
C TRP A 79 -2.56 -6.49 -25.09
N LYS A 80 -2.95 -5.38 -25.68
CA LYS A 80 -2.08 -4.60 -26.56
C LYS A 80 -2.34 -3.12 -26.38
N VAL A 81 -1.30 -2.36 -26.08
CA VAL A 81 -1.33 -0.90 -26.06
C VAL A 81 -0.94 -0.36 -27.43
N THR A 82 -1.71 0.57 -27.98
CA THR A 82 -1.54 1.20 -29.30
C THR A 82 -1.78 2.71 -29.22
N ASP A 83 -1.76 3.39 -30.37
CA ASP A 83 -2.00 4.84 -30.49
C ASP A 83 -1.16 5.67 -29.53
N ASN A 84 0.12 5.35 -29.48
CA ASN A 84 1.05 6.02 -28.57
C ASN A 84 0.55 6.06 -27.11
N GLY A 85 -0.01 4.94 -26.61
CA GLY A 85 -0.48 4.81 -25.22
C GLY A 85 -1.87 5.35 -24.94
N LYS A 86 -2.60 5.77 -25.97
CA LYS A 86 -4.00 6.20 -25.81
C LYS A 86 -4.97 5.05 -25.77
N THR A 87 -4.64 3.93 -26.39
CA THR A 87 -5.57 2.83 -26.61
C THR A 87 -5.04 1.54 -26.04
N ILE A 88 -5.86 0.82 -25.29
CA ILE A 88 -5.57 -0.53 -24.84
C ILE A 88 -6.69 -1.47 -25.30
N THR A 89 -6.32 -2.59 -25.90
CA THR A 89 -7.24 -3.64 -26.32
C THR A 89 -6.97 -4.90 -25.51
N PHE A 90 -8.00 -5.42 -24.85
CA PHE A 90 -7.97 -6.66 -24.09
C PHE A 90 -8.68 -7.79 -24.84
N LYS A 91 -8.07 -8.98 -24.82
CA LYS A 91 -8.76 -10.24 -25.10
C LYS A 91 -9.12 -10.89 -23.78
N LEU A 92 -10.39 -11.07 -23.51
CA LEU A 92 -10.92 -11.58 -22.25
C LEU A 92 -10.95 -13.11 -22.24
N ARG A 93 -10.90 -13.68 -21.04
CA ARG A 93 -11.07 -15.10 -20.80
C ARG A 93 -12.53 -15.50 -20.97
N GLU A 94 -12.77 -16.54 -21.74
CA GLU A 94 -14.11 -17.08 -21.98
C GLU A 94 -14.57 -17.99 -20.84
N GLY A 95 -15.90 -18.11 -20.67
CA GLY A 95 -16.52 -19.01 -19.69
C GLY A 95 -16.46 -18.55 -18.22
N VAL A 96 -15.86 -17.40 -17.93
CA VAL A 96 -15.80 -16.84 -16.58
C VAL A 96 -17.18 -16.36 -16.13
N ARG A 97 -17.47 -16.54 -14.83
CA ARG A 97 -18.72 -16.12 -14.20
C ARG A 97 -18.44 -15.40 -12.89
N PHE A 98 -19.29 -14.44 -12.57
CA PHE A 98 -19.34 -13.83 -11.25
C PHE A 98 -19.80 -14.84 -10.19
N SER A 99 -19.60 -14.52 -8.94
CA SER A 99 -19.97 -15.37 -7.80
C SER A 99 -21.45 -15.75 -7.75
N ASP A 100 -22.32 -14.92 -8.31
CA ASP A 100 -23.77 -15.15 -8.45
C ASP A 100 -24.15 -15.95 -9.70
N GLY A 101 -23.17 -16.37 -10.51
CA GLY A 101 -23.39 -17.12 -11.77
C GLY A 101 -23.57 -16.24 -13.00
N THR A 102 -23.68 -14.91 -12.87
CA THR A 102 -23.78 -13.99 -14.01
C THR A 102 -22.56 -14.11 -14.91
N PRO A 103 -22.69 -14.28 -16.24
CA PRO A 103 -21.53 -14.40 -17.14
C PRO A 103 -20.73 -13.09 -17.21
N PHE A 104 -19.39 -13.20 -17.17
CA PHE A 104 -18.47 -12.10 -17.41
C PHE A 104 -18.30 -11.84 -18.91
N SER A 105 -18.16 -10.57 -19.28
CA SER A 105 -18.01 -10.15 -20.68
C SER A 105 -17.37 -8.76 -20.80
N ALA A 106 -17.10 -8.34 -22.04
CA ALA A 106 -16.63 -7.01 -22.37
C ALA A 106 -17.57 -5.87 -21.89
N ALA A 107 -18.87 -6.15 -21.76
CA ALA A 107 -19.84 -5.18 -21.23
C ALA A 107 -19.57 -4.82 -19.76
N ASP A 108 -19.09 -5.78 -18.97
CA ASP A 108 -18.76 -5.54 -17.55
C ASP A 108 -17.50 -4.69 -17.42
N VAL A 109 -16.51 -4.89 -18.30
CA VAL A 109 -15.32 -4.04 -18.38
C VAL A 109 -15.69 -2.62 -18.79
N ALA A 110 -16.53 -2.46 -19.83
CA ALA A 110 -17.00 -1.14 -20.27
C ALA A 110 -17.75 -0.40 -19.16
N TYR A 111 -18.65 -1.10 -18.47
CA TYR A 111 -19.38 -0.56 -17.31
C TYR A 111 -18.43 -0.10 -16.21
N THR A 112 -17.45 -0.96 -15.84
CA THR A 112 -16.48 -0.63 -14.79
C THR A 112 -15.67 0.60 -15.15
N VAL A 113 -15.17 0.69 -16.39
CA VAL A 113 -14.42 1.87 -16.85
C VAL A 113 -15.29 3.13 -16.84
N GLN A 114 -16.56 3.02 -17.22
CA GLN A 114 -17.49 4.15 -17.15
C GLN A 114 -17.68 4.63 -15.70
N GLN A 115 -17.89 3.71 -14.75
CA GLN A 115 -18.01 4.07 -13.33
C GLN A 115 -16.70 4.66 -12.79
N LEU A 116 -15.56 4.05 -13.11
CA LEU A 116 -14.22 4.50 -12.68
C LEU A 116 -13.95 5.96 -13.11
N MET A 117 -14.42 6.34 -14.29
CA MET A 117 -14.20 7.68 -14.88
C MET A 117 -15.29 8.68 -14.51
N ASP A 118 -16.34 8.27 -13.80
CA ASP A 118 -17.41 9.18 -13.34
C ASP A 118 -16.85 10.12 -12.25
N PRO A 119 -16.84 11.45 -12.49
CA PRO A 119 -16.35 12.39 -11.49
C PRO A 119 -17.14 12.35 -10.17
N SER A 120 -18.42 11.99 -10.20
CA SER A 120 -19.27 11.92 -9.00
C SER A 120 -18.91 10.77 -8.06
N LEU A 121 -18.20 9.75 -8.57
CA LEU A 121 -17.74 8.62 -7.76
C LEU A 121 -16.53 8.98 -6.88
N HIS A 122 -15.77 10.02 -7.24
CA HIS A 122 -14.51 10.40 -6.56
C HIS A 122 -13.58 9.19 -6.34
N SER A 123 -13.34 8.43 -7.43
CA SER A 123 -12.51 7.23 -7.38
C SER A 123 -11.02 7.57 -7.31
N PRO A 124 -10.31 7.23 -6.22
CA PRO A 124 -8.86 7.43 -6.15
C PRO A 124 -8.10 6.65 -7.24
N THR A 125 -8.57 5.43 -7.54
CA THR A 125 -8.02 4.62 -8.65
C THR A 125 -8.27 5.28 -10.00
N GLY A 126 -9.44 5.92 -10.18
CA GLY A 126 -9.79 6.62 -11.42
C GLY A 126 -8.88 7.80 -11.74
N ASP A 127 -8.34 8.45 -10.73
CA ASP A 127 -7.45 9.60 -10.91
C ASP A 127 -6.16 9.23 -11.65
N ALA A 128 -5.64 8.03 -11.45
CA ALA A 128 -4.45 7.53 -12.16
C ALA A 128 -4.66 7.37 -13.68
N PHE A 129 -5.92 7.26 -14.12
CA PHE A 129 -6.28 7.15 -15.55
C PHE A 129 -6.65 8.50 -16.19
N ARG A 130 -6.74 9.58 -15.43
CA ARG A 130 -7.11 10.90 -15.93
C ARG A 130 -5.92 11.56 -16.61
N SER A 131 -5.92 11.52 -17.93
CA SER A 131 -4.91 12.17 -18.76
C SER A 131 -5.56 13.00 -19.86
N GLY A 132 -5.27 14.31 -19.89
CA GLY A 132 -5.82 15.24 -20.86
C GLY A 132 -7.32 15.55 -20.69
N GLU A 133 -7.81 16.48 -21.49
CA GLU A 133 -9.22 16.84 -21.54
C GLU A 133 -9.98 15.89 -22.47
N GLY A 134 -11.17 15.48 -22.08
CA GLY A 134 -12.04 14.62 -22.88
C GLY A 134 -12.57 13.40 -22.13
N LYS A 135 -13.30 12.55 -22.85
CA LYS A 135 -13.93 11.34 -22.30
C LYS A 135 -13.18 10.10 -22.73
N VAL A 136 -13.10 9.12 -21.82
CA VAL A 136 -12.68 7.76 -22.16
C VAL A 136 -13.79 7.08 -22.98
N VAL A 137 -13.40 6.43 -24.06
CA VAL A 137 -14.29 5.73 -24.98
C VAL A 137 -14.03 4.23 -24.92
N THR A 138 -15.07 3.45 -24.74
CA THR A 138 -15.00 1.99 -24.81
C THR A 138 -15.68 1.49 -26.08
N SER A 139 -15.05 0.54 -26.77
CA SER A 139 -15.58 -0.11 -27.96
C SER A 139 -15.53 -1.63 -27.80
N ILE A 140 -16.69 -2.28 -27.90
CA ILE A 140 -16.84 -3.72 -27.76
C ILE A 140 -16.88 -4.33 -29.18
N ALA A 141 -15.79 -4.98 -29.58
CA ALA A 141 -15.73 -5.67 -30.87
C ALA A 141 -16.43 -7.05 -30.83
N LYS A 142 -16.30 -7.75 -29.67
CA LYS A 142 -16.90 -9.07 -29.41
C LYS A 142 -17.14 -9.21 -27.90
N VAL A 143 -17.87 -10.25 -27.49
CA VAL A 143 -18.12 -10.57 -26.07
C VAL A 143 -16.83 -10.71 -25.28
N ASP A 144 -15.76 -11.20 -25.91
CA ASP A 144 -14.44 -11.44 -25.34
C ASP A 144 -13.39 -10.37 -25.71
N ARG A 145 -13.78 -9.26 -26.36
CA ARG A 145 -12.82 -8.24 -26.81
C ARG A 145 -13.32 -6.83 -26.63
N ILE A 146 -12.57 -6.05 -25.90
CA ILE A 146 -12.83 -4.64 -25.64
C ILE A 146 -11.62 -3.79 -25.94
N THR A 147 -11.85 -2.62 -26.51
CA THR A 147 -10.88 -1.56 -26.70
C THR A 147 -11.29 -0.35 -25.88
N ILE A 148 -10.34 0.20 -25.13
CA ILE A 148 -10.50 1.39 -24.29
C ILE A 148 -9.58 2.46 -24.83
N THR A 149 -10.14 3.62 -25.19
CA THR A 149 -9.39 4.76 -25.75
C THR A 149 -9.49 5.94 -24.80
N PHE A 150 -8.34 6.45 -24.36
CA PHE A 150 -8.20 7.61 -23.49
C PHE A 150 -8.02 8.89 -24.31
N PRO A 151 -8.36 10.07 -23.79
CA PRO A 151 -8.24 11.34 -24.51
C PRO A 151 -6.77 11.72 -24.78
N ALA A 152 -5.86 11.31 -23.89
CA ALA A 152 -4.42 11.50 -24.04
C ALA A 152 -3.65 10.20 -23.74
N PRO A 153 -2.35 10.10 -24.08
CA PRO A 153 -1.53 8.95 -23.69
C PRO A 153 -1.49 8.75 -22.19
N VAL A 154 -1.56 7.49 -21.76
CA VAL A 154 -1.41 7.08 -20.36
C VAL A 154 -0.22 6.14 -20.27
N ALA A 155 0.85 6.57 -19.65
CA ALA A 155 2.02 5.73 -19.47
C ALA A 155 1.76 4.65 -18.39
N GLY A 156 2.29 3.45 -18.58
CA GLY A 156 2.02 2.32 -17.68
C GLY A 156 0.55 1.86 -17.68
N LEU A 157 -0.20 2.21 -18.74
CA LEU A 157 -1.63 1.99 -18.86
C LEU A 157 -2.07 0.56 -18.53
N ASP A 158 -1.29 -0.43 -18.93
CA ASP A 158 -1.58 -1.83 -18.61
C ASP A 158 -1.49 -2.09 -17.10
N LYS A 159 -0.40 -1.72 -16.44
CA LYS A 159 -0.18 -1.97 -15.01
C LYS A 159 -1.22 -1.30 -14.11
N LEU A 160 -1.81 -0.18 -14.52
CA LEU A 160 -2.87 0.50 -13.76
C LEU A 160 -4.13 -0.38 -13.59
N PHE A 161 -4.37 -1.33 -14.50
CA PHE A 161 -5.51 -2.25 -14.38
C PHE A 161 -5.35 -3.32 -13.29
N ASP A 162 -4.18 -3.47 -12.65
CA ASP A 162 -4.01 -4.29 -11.43
C ASP A 162 -4.89 -3.80 -10.26
N GLN A 163 -5.21 -2.51 -10.25
CA GLN A 163 -6.03 -1.90 -9.21
C GLN A 163 -7.54 -1.87 -9.55
N VAL A 164 -7.93 -2.22 -10.78
CA VAL A 164 -9.31 -2.10 -11.25
C VAL A 164 -10.03 -3.43 -11.14
N ALA A 165 -10.74 -3.66 -10.04
CA ALA A 165 -11.62 -4.80 -9.91
C ALA A 165 -12.88 -4.62 -10.78
N ILE A 166 -13.17 -5.63 -11.60
CA ILE A 166 -14.28 -5.57 -12.56
C ILE A 166 -15.61 -5.84 -11.87
N MET A 167 -16.56 -4.92 -12.08
CA MET A 167 -17.91 -4.96 -11.56
C MET A 167 -18.89 -5.51 -12.60
N SER A 168 -19.95 -6.17 -12.15
CA SER A 168 -20.99 -6.65 -13.06
C SER A 168 -21.92 -5.54 -13.51
N ALA A 169 -22.08 -5.40 -14.83
CA ALA A 169 -23.08 -4.50 -15.42
C ALA A 169 -24.51 -5.01 -15.27
N ARG A 170 -24.69 -6.32 -15.06
CA ARG A 170 -25.98 -7.01 -15.16
C ARG A 170 -26.48 -7.63 -13.87
N SER A 171 -25.59 -7.93 -12.92
CA SER A 171 -25.98 -8.54 -11.66
C SER A 171 -26.91 -7.62 -10.86
N PRO A 172 -28.02 -8.13 -10.31
CA PRO A 172 -28.83 -7.38 -9.37
C PRO A 172 -28.09 -7.14 -8.04
N GLN A 173 -27.05 -7.92 -7.75
CA GLN A 173 -26.24 -7.80 -6.55
C GLN A 173 -25.08 -6.81 -6.70
N LYS A 174 -24.82 -6.30 -7.91
CA LYS A 174 -23.78 -5.28 -8.22
C LYS A 174 -22.45 -5.54 -7.52
N GLU A 175 -22.12 -4.77 -6.46
CA GLU A 175 -20.86 -4.84 -5.72
C GLU A 175 -20.62 -6.17 -4.99
N LYS A 176 -21.69 -6.96 -4.73
CA LYS A 176 -21.58 -8.27 -4.09
C LYS A 176 -21.29 -9.41 -5.06
N ALA A 177 -21.57 -9.20 -6.36
CA ALA A 177 -21.19 -10.13 -7.42
C ALA A 177 -19.73 -9.88 -7.82
N VAL A 178 -18.84 -10.81 -7.52
CA VAL A 178 -17.40 -10.65 -7.66
C VAL A 178 -16.77 -11.71 -8.55
N LEU A 179 -15.59 -11.44 -9.09
CA LEU A 179 -14.83 -12.33 -9.98
C LEU A 179 -13.57 -12.91 -9.29
N GLY A 180 -13.23 -12.44 -8.09
CA GLY A 180 -12.09 -12.91 -7.32
C GLY A 180 -12.34 -14.24 -6.62
N PRO A 181 -11.33 -14.75 -5.87
CA PRO A 181 -11.38 -16.07 -5.22
C PRO A 181 -12.44 -16.19 -4.13
N TYR A 182 -12.81 -15.08 -3.49
CA TYR A 182 -13.79 -15.06 -2.40
C TYR A 182 -14.88 -14.02 -2.62
N TYR A 183 -16.00 -14.17 -1.92
CA TYR A 183 -17.06 -13.15 -1.80
C TYR A 183 -17.42 -12.94 -0.33
N VAL A 184 -17.86 -11.73 0.02
CA VAL A 184 -18.32 -11.41 1.38
C VAL A 184 -19.65 -12.12 1.63
N ALA A 185 -19.63 -13.09 2.55
CA ALA A 185 -20.82 -13.87 2.93
C ALA A 185 -21.54 -13.27 4.13
N ASP A 186 -20.78 -12.70 5.08
CA ASP A 186 -21.32 -12.04 6.27
C ASP A 186 -20.37 -10.93 6.73
N TRP A 187 -20.92 -9.88 7.31
CA TRP A 187 -20.16 -8.76 7.88
C TRP A 187 -20.89 -8.22 9.11
N LYS A 188 -20.24 -8.33 10.25
CA LYS A 188 -20.67 -7.73 11.50
C LYS A 188 -19.72 -6.61 11.87
N ALA A 189 -20.15 -5.38 11.64
CA ALA A 189 -19.34 -4.18 11.89
C ALA A 189 -18.76 -4.17 13.32
N GLY A 190 -17.49 -3.79 13.45
CA GLY A 190 -16.74 -3.79 14.70
C GLY A 190 -16.35 -5.17 15.23
N SER A 191 -16.66 -6.25 14.49
CA SER A 191 -16.42 -7.62 14.94
C SER A 191 -15.66 -8.45 13.91
N TYR A 192 -16.28 -8.75 12.77
CA TYR A 192 -15.65 -9.58 11.75
C TYR A 192 -16.26 -9.41 10.36
N LEU A 193 -15.48 -9.84 9.34
CA LEU A 193 -15.96 -10.20 8.01
C LEU A 193 -15.72 -11.70 7.79
N LEU A 194 -16.70 -12.36 7.17
CA LEU A 194 -16.59 -13.75 6.73
C LEU A 194 -16.70 -13.80 5.22
N LEU A 195 -15.64 -14.26 4.57
CA LEU A 195 -15.62 -14.47 3.14
C LEU A 195 -15.71 -15.98 2.88
N LYS A 196 -16.41 -16.35 1.80
CA LYS A 196 -16.50 -17.75 1.33
C LYS A 196 -15.90 -17.87 -0.06
N ARG A 197 -15.41 -19.06 -0.35
CA ARG A 197 -14.91 -19.43 -1.69
C ARG A 197 -15.94 -19.10 -2.75
N ASN A 198 -15.51 -18.40 -3.80
CA ASN A 198 -16.33 -18.15 -4.97
C ASN A 198 -16.54 -19.47 -5.74
N PRO A 199 -17.75 -20.01 -5.83
CA PRO A 199 -18.01 -21.30 -6.49
C PRO A 199 -17.72 -21.26 -8.00
N ASN A 200 -17.65 -20.04 -8.58
CA ASN A 200 -17.42 -19.80 -10.00
C ASN A 200 -16.01 -19.28 -10.29
N TYR A 201 -15.10 -19.34 -9.30
CA TYR A 201 -13.72 -18.88 -9.53
C TYR A 201 -13.05 -19.70 -10.61
N TRP A 202 -12.45 -19.01 -11.57
CA TRP A 202 -12.01 -19.59 -12.85
C TRP A 202 -10.63 -20.26 -12.79
N ARG A 203 -9.76 -19.88 -11.81
CA ARG A 203 -8.39 -20.40 -11.72
C ARG A 203 -8.34 -21.85 -11.23
N GLN A 204 -7.32 -22.57 -11.74
CA GLN A 204 -6.94 -23.90 -11.31
C GLN A 204 -5.43 -23.90 -11.05
N ASP A 205 -4.97 -24.81 -10.19
CA ASP A 205 -3.55 -25.06 -10.01
C ASP A 205 -2.96 -25.85 -11.20
N ALA A 206 -1.64 -26.11 -11.18
CA ALA A 206 -0.95 -26.85 -12.22
C ALA A 206 -1.44 -28.32 -12.36
N ALA A 207 -2.07 -28.86 -11.32
CA ALA A 207 -2.65 -30.22 -11.33
C ALA A 207 -4.12 -30.26 -11.77
N GLY A 208 -4.73 -29.08 -12.04
CA GLY A 208 -6.11 -28.95 -12.48
C GLY A 208 -7.13 -28.88 -11.32
N HIS A 209 -6.69 -28.74 -10.07
CA HIS A 209 -7.59 -28.55 -8.93
C HIS A 209 -8.12 -27.11 -8.92
N ARG A 210 -9.38 -26.98 -8.57
CA ARG A 210 -10.02 -25.65 -8.44
C ARG A 210 -9.44 -24.86 -7.28
N LEU A 211 -9.05 -23.63 -7.55
CA LEU A 211 -8.69 -22.64 -6.56
C LEU A 211 -9.93 -21.83 -6.09
N PRO A 212 -9.87 -21.14 -4.96
CA PRO A 212 -8.83 -21.17 -3.94
C PRO A 212 -8.86 -22.48 -3.15
N MET A 213 -7.73 -22.87 -2.53
CA MET A 213 -7.65 -24.10 -1.74
C MET A 213 -8.38 -24.02 -0.40
N ILE A 214 -8.46 -22.83 0.18
CA ILE A 214 -9.13 -22.56 1.46
C ILE A 214 -10.60 -22.21 1.23
N ASP A 215 -11.51 -22.79 2.03
CA ASP A 215 -12.96 -22.63 1.85
C ASP A 215 -13.49 -21.30 2.35
N THR A 216 -12.94 -20.81 3.46
CA THR A 216 -13.40 -19.57 4.10
C THR A 216 -12.24 -18.71 4.55
N VAL A 217 -12.45 -17.40 4.57
CA VAL A 217 -11.53 -16.44 5.17
C VAL A 217 -12.29 -15.65 6.22
N ARG A 218 -11.86 -15.76 7.46
CA ARG A 218 -12.39 -14.98 8.58
C ARG A 218 -11.42 -13.86 8.93
N ILE A 219 -11.91 -12.65 8.88
CA ILE A 219 -11.16 -11.44 9.19
C ILE A 219 -11.78 -10.81 10.42
N ASP A 220 -11.10 -10.87 11.56
CA ASP A 220 -11.58 -10.27 12.80
C ASP A 220 -11.10 -8.81 12.91
N ILE A 221 -11.92 -7.94 13.51
CA ILE A 221 -11.52 -6.56 13.78
C ILE A 221 -10.80 -6.52 15.14
N GLN A 222 -9.49 -6.24 15.09
CA GLN A 222 -8.64 -6.20 16.29
C GLN A 222 -7.67 -5.03 16.24
N GLN A 223 -7.90 -4.02 17.10
CA GLN A 223 -7.08 -2.81 17.14
C GLN A 223 -5.78 -3.02 17.95
N ASN A 224 -5.85 -3.84 19.00
CA ASN A 224 -4.72 -4.04 19.90
C ASN A 224 -3.71 -5.03 19.33
N ARG A 225 -2.49 -4.56 19.08
CA ARG A 225 -1.40 -5.35 18.51
C ARG A 225 -0.96 -6.50 19.41
N ASP A 226 -0.88 -6.28 20.71
CA ASP A 226 -0.42 -7.32 21.64
C ASP A 226 -1.42 -8.49 21.67
N THR A 227 -2.72 -8.19 21.62
CA THR A 227 -3.77 -9.22 21.50
C THR A 227 -3.64 -9.98 20.17
N GLU A 228 -3.39 -9.28 19.06
CA GLU A 228 -3.20 -9.90 17.75
C GLU A 228 -1.99 -10.84 17.76
N MET A 229 -0.87 -10.41 18.35
CA MET A 229 0.34 -11.23 18.50
C MET A 229 0.07 -12.50 19.34
N LEU A 230 -0.61 -12.37 20.49
CA LEU A 230 -0.99 -13.51 21.32
C LEU A 230 -1.89 -14.51 20.57
N ARG A 231 -2.81 -14.03 19.75
CA ARG A 231 -3.66 -14.87 18.93
C ARG A 231 -2.87 -15.63 17.87
N LEU A 232 -1.84 -15.00 17.26
CA LEU A 232 -0.95 -15.68 16.34
C LEU A 232 -0.14 -16.78 17.06
N GLU A 233 0.44 -16.48 18.21
CA GLU A 233 1.22 -17.43 19.02
C GLU A 233 0.37 -18.65 19.47
N ARG A 234 -0.94 -18.44 19.69
CA ARG A 234 -1.90 -19.50 20.04
C ARG A 234 -2.48 -20.26 18.83
N GLY A 235 -2.11 -19.86 17.60
CA GLY A 235 -2.67 -20.45 16.38
C GLY A 235 -4.13 -20.06 16.11
N GLU A 236 -4.68 -19.05 16.79
CA GLU A 236 -6.04 -18.55 16.57
C GLU A 236 -6.16 -17.76 15.27
N ILE A 237 -5.06 -17.18 14.79
CA ILE A 237 -4.90 -16.53 13.48
C ILE A 237 -3.66 -17.08 12.77
N HIS A 238 -3.60 -16.96 11.45
CA HIS A 238 -2.57 -17.62 10.64
C HIS A 238 -1.46 -16.67 10.22
N PHE A 239 -1.70 -15.36 10.17
CA PHE A 239 -0.65 -14.39 9.85
C PHE A 239 -0.99 -12.98 10.34
N ILE A 240 0.05 -12.16 10.42
CA ILE A 240 -0.03 -10.71 10.54
C ILE A 240 0.72 -10.11 9.36
N ASN A 241 0.00 -9.42 8.47
CA ASN A 241 0.53 -8.94 7.19
C ASN A 241 1.62 -7.86 7.35
N SER A 242 1.58 -7.09 8.44
CA SER A 242 2.58 -6.06 8.74
C SER A 242 2.81 -5.99 10.24
N VAL A 243 4.02 -6.28 10.69
CA VAL A 243 4.44 -6.29 12.09
C VAL A 243 5.38 -5.11 12.34
N ASP A 244 5.26 -4.47 13.50
CA ASP A 244 6.25 -3.46 13.90
C ASP A 244 7.58 -4.12 14.35
N PRO A 245 8.71 -3.40 14.31
CA PRO A 245 10.03 -3.96 14.62
C PRO A 245 10.15 -4.57 16.02
N GLU A 246 9.49 -3.98 17.02
CA GLU A 246 9.55 -4.47 18.40
C GLU A 246 8.83 -5.81 18.55
N SER A 247 7.62 -5.91 18.01
CA SER A 247 6.85 -7.15 17.96
C SER A 247 7.55 -8.23 17.14
N PHE A 248 8.18 -7.83 16.02
CA PHE A 248 8.96 -8.73 15.17
C PHE A 248 10.12 -9.36 15.94
N ASP A 249 10.98 -8.56 16.59
CA ASP A 249 12.13 -9.06 17.35
C ASP A 249 11.70 -9.94 18.53
N LYS A 250 10.63 -9.56 19.22
CA LYS A 250 10.08 -10.35 20.31
C LYS A 250 9.66 -11.74 19.82
N LEU A 251 8.89 -11.79 18.72
CA LEU A 251 8.48 -13.07 18.15
C LEU A 251 9.66 -13.84 17.57
N ALA A 252 10.61 -13.19 16.91
CA ALA A 252 11.83 -13.82 16.38
C ALA A 252 12.66 -14.51 17.46
N SER A 253 12.73 -13.92 18.67
CA SER A 253 13.45 -14.51 19.79
C SER A 253 12.79 -15.78 20.36
N GLN A 254 11.47 -15.93 20.18
CA GLN A 254 10.68 -17.05 20.69
C GLN A 254 10.45 -18.12 19.62
N ASN A 255 10.08 -17.67 18.41
CA ASN A 255 9.68 -18.51 17.28
C ASN A 255 10.24 -17.94 15.96
N PRO A 256 11.54 -18.08 15.66
CA PRO A 256 12.17 -17.45 14.50
C PRO A 256 11.57 -17.93 13.16
N ALA A 257 10.97 -19.11 13.11
CA ALA A 257 10.31 -19.64 11.90
C ALA A 257 9.00 -18.91 11.54
N MET A 258 8.44 -18.13 12.47
CA MET A 258 7.18 -17.40 12.25
C MET A 258 7.38 -16.00 11.68
N VAL A 259 8.60 -15.46 11.67
CA VAL A 259 8.86 -14.09 11.26
C VAL A 259 9.55 -14.03 9.90
N HIS A 260 9.17 -13.07 9.09
CA HIS A 260 9.71 -12.87 7.75
C HIS A 260 10.04 -11.40 7.51
N ASP A 261 11.32 -11.10 7.28
CA ASP A 261 11.80 -9.81 6.79
C ASP A 261 12.06 -9.94 5.29
N ALA A 262 11.17 -9.39 4.47
CA ALA A 262 11.29 -9.44 3.01
C ALA A 262 12.24 -8.35 2.45
N GLY A 263 12.82 -7.53 3.32
CA GLY A 263 13.70 -6.41 2.95
C GLY A 263 12.94 -5.09 2.81
N VAL A 264 13.63 -4.10 2.25
CA VAL A 264 13.10 -2.73 2.10
C VAL A 264 11.81 -2.73 1.28
N SER A 265 10.77 -2.08 1.83
CA SER A 265 9.48 -1.91 1.18
C SER A 265 9.38 -0.58 0.41
N LEU A 266 8.22 -0.33 -0.20
CA LEU A 266 7.92 0.98 -0.81
C LEU A 266 7.64 2.07 0.21
N ASP A 267 7.39 1.71 1.47
CA ASP A 267 6.98 2.64 2.52
C ASP A 267 8.16 3.50 2.99
N ALA A 268 7.92 4.81 3.09
CA ALA A 268 8.90 5.78 3.58
C ALA A 268 8.35 6.60 4.74
N GLU A 269 9.20 6.91 5.70
CA GLU A 269 8.94 7.93 6.72
C GLU A 269 9.74 9.18 6.38
N PHE A 270 9.11 10.34 6.46
CA PHE A 270 9.72 11.61 6.14
C PHE A 270 9.08 12.75 6.95
N MET A 271 9.73 13.90 6.95
CA MET A 271 9.18 15.12 7.51
C MET A 271 9.18 16.22 6.46
N TRP A 272 8.35 17.23 6.66
CA TRP A 272 8.33 18.44 5.84
C TRP A 272 7.98 19.65 6.67
N PHE A 273 8.32 20.80 6.16
CA PHE A 273 7.92 22.08 6.71
C PHE A 273 6.71 22.65 5.98
N ASN A 274 5.86 23.34 6.71
CA ASN A 274 4.73 24.06 6.15
C ASN A 274 5.22 25.26 5.32
N GLN A 275 5.03 25.19 4.02
CA GLN A 275 5.39 26.25 3.07
C GLN A 275 4.14 26.92 2.48
N ALA A 276 2.93 26.59 2.96
CA ALA A 276 1.71 27.17 2.45
C ALA A 276 1.66 28.68 2.72
N SER A 277 1.47 29.49 1.67
CA SER A 277 1.37 30.96 1.75
C SER A 277 0.20 31.44 2.62
N LYS A 278 -0.83 30.59 2.76
CA LYS A 278 -2.02 30.82 3.63
C LYS A 278 -1.81 30.39 5.09
N SER A 279 -0.64 29.89 5.46
CA SER A 279 -0.32 29.49 6.82
C SER A 279 -0.35 30.67 7.79
N PRO A 280 -0.88 30.51 9.02
CA PRO A 280 -0.91 31.54 10.05
C PRO A 280 0.45 31.78 10.75
N LEU A 281 1.51 31.14 10.27
CA LEU A 281 2.84 31.23 10.87
C LEU A 281 3.44 32.63 10.78
N ALA A 282 4.27 32.99 11.76
CA ALA A 282 5.03 34.22 11.75
C ALA A 282 5.92 34.31 10.50
N ALA A 283 6.02 35.50 9.89
CA ALA A 283 6.72 35.70 8.63
C ALA A 283 8.19 35.23 8.64
N TYR A 284 8.90 35.40 9.77
CA TYR A 284 10.28 34.92 9.90
C TYR A 284 10.38 33.38 9.85
N LYS A 285 9.40 32.65 10.41
CA LYS A 285 9.32 31.17 10.31
C LYS A 285 9.01 30.73 8.88
N GLN A 286 8.06 31.38 8.22
CA GLN A 286 7.77 31.11 6.81
C GLN A 286 9.04 31.28 5.95
N LYS A 287 9.83 32.37 6.19
CA LYS A 287 11.10 32.60 5.51
C LYS A 287 12.09 31.45 5.72
N TRP A 288 12.19 30.91 6.96
CA TRP A 288 13.04 29.74 7.22
C TRP A 288 12.58 28.52 6.43
N PHE A 289 11.29 28.22 6.46
CA PHE A 289 10.73 27.00 5.88
C PHE A 289 10.74 27.00 4.35
N HIS A 290 10.66 28.18 3.73
CA HIS A 290 10.84 28.34 2.28
C HIS A 290 12.33 28.28 1.85
N SER A 291 13.28 28.48 2.75
CA SER A 291 14.70 28.39 2.42
C SER A 291 15.13 26.94 2.19
N THR A 292 15.52 26.61 0.97
CA THR A 292 16.13 25.31 0.63
C THR A 292 17.38 25.04 1.45
N SER A 293 18.19 26.08 1.67
CA SER A 293 19.40 26.00 2.48
C SER A 293 19.09 25.63 3.93
N PHE A 294 18.02 26.19 4.51
CA PHE A 294 17.53 25.82 5.84
C PHE A 294 17.07 24.36 5.88
N ARG A 295 16.18 23.94 4.96
CA ARG A 295 15.69 22.55 4.91
C ARG A 295 16.83 21.56 4.74
N ARG A 296 17.80 21.89 3.89
CA ARG A 296 18.99 21.07 3.68
C ARG A 296 19.84 20.96 4.94
N ALA A 297 20.06 22.05 5.66
CA ALA A 297 20.81 22.03 6.91
C ALA A 297 20.11 21.18 7.99
N ILE A 298 18.78 21.25 8.08
CA ILE A 298 18.00 20.36 8.95
C ILE A 298 18.22 18.91 8.52
N SER A 299 18.13 18.61 7.23
CA SER A 299 18.34 17.26 6.68
C SER A 299 19.72 16.68 7.00
N GLU A 300 20.78 17.50 6.82
CA GLU A 300 22.17 17.14 7.14
C GLU A 300 22.43 17.00 8.66
N SER A 301 21.54 17.53 9.49
CA SER A 301 21.64 17.47 10.95
C SER A 301 20.92 16.27 11.57
N ILE A 302 20.22 15.43 10.78
CA ILE A 302 19.49 14.26 11.27
C ILE A 302 20.26 12.98 10.97
N ASN A 303 20.54 12.20 12.02
CA ASN A 303 21.25 10.92 11.90
C ASN A 303 20.30 9.79 11.45
N ARG A 304 20.12 9.64 10.15
CA ARG A 304 19.24 8.61 9.55
C ARG A 304 19.69 7.19 9.88
N ALA A 305 20.99 6.96 10.03
CA ALA A 305 21.51 5.64 10.39
C ALA A 305 21.06 5.25 11.80
N ASP A 306 21.07 6.19 12.75
CA ASP A 306 20.55 5.96 14.10
C ASP A 306 19.04 5.84 14.12
N LEU A 307 18.29 6.59 13.31
CA LEU A 307 16.85 6.38 13.16
C LEU A 307 16.56 4.95 12.71
N ALA A 308 17.23 4.44 11.68
CA ALA A 308 17.05 3.07 11.22
C ALA A 308 17.46 2.04 12.29
N ARG A 309 18.59 2.24 12.95
CA ARG A 309 19.14 1.32 13.95
C ARG A 309 18.34 1.31 15.26
N ILE A 310 17.91 2.48 15.74
CA ILE A 310 17.30 2.62 17.08
C ILE A 310 15.77 2.61 16.99
N ALA A 311 15.16 3.50 16.17
CA ALA A 311 13.70 3.57 16.09
C ALA A 311 13.11 2.34 15.39
N PHE A 312 13.79 1.82 14.36
CA PHE A 312 13.38 0.64 13.60
C PHE A 312 14.16 -0.64 13.94
N ARG A 313 15.03 -0.62 14.98
CA ARG A 313 15.77 -1.78 15.48
C ARG A 313 16.59 -2.50 14.38
N GLY A 314 17.04 -1.76 13.36
CA GLY A 314 17.74 -2.30 12.19
C GLY A 314 16.84 -2.72 11.03
N HIS A 315 15.52 -2.70 11.19
CA HIS A 315 14.55 -3.08 10.14
C HIS A 315 14.12 -1.88 9.27
N ALA A 316 15.08 -1.05 8.89
CA ALA A 316 14.89 0.05 7.95
C ALA A 316 16.24 0.46 7.35
N GLN A 317 16.20 1.22 6.27
CA GLN A 317 17.38 1.84 5.66
C GLN A 317 17.21 3.36 5.59
N PRO A 318 18.31 4.16 5.63
CA PRO A 318 18.27 5.60 5.42
C PRO A 318 17.52 5.96 4.13
N GLY A 319 16.56 6.88 4.25
CA GLY A 319 15.76 7.37 3.13
C GLY A 319 16.57 8.26 2.19
N VAL A 320 16.34 8.12 0.88
CA VAL A 320 17.05 8.86 -0.18
C VAL A 320 16.16 9.91 -0.83
N GLY A 321 14.94 9.54 -1.18
CA GLY A 321 14.06 10.39 -1.98
C GLY A 321 12.69 9.76 -2.18
N PRO A 322 11.90 10.29 -3.15
CA PRO A 322 10.50 9.93 -3.36
C PRO A 322 10.27 8.48 -3.82
N ILE A 323 11.26 7.86 -4.42
CA ILE A 323 11.17 6.49 -4.90
C ILE A 323 12.04 5.59 -4.01
N SER A 324 11.42 4.58 -3.40
CA SER A 324 12.12 3.60 -2.57
C SER A 324 13.07 2.72 -3.42
N PRO A 325 14.21 2.28 -2.86
CA PRO A 325 15.08 1.28 -3.50
C PRO A 325 14.38 -0.05 -3.84
N ALA A 326 13.26 -0.36 -3.19
CA ALA A 326 12.43 -1.52 -3.52
C ALA A 326 11.78 -1.41 -4.92
N ASN A 327 11.61 -0.22 -5.44
CA ASN A 327 11.12 0.03 -6.79
C ASN A 327 12.28 0.06 -7.78
N LYS A 328 12.75 -1.10 -8.18
CA LYS A 328 13.95 -1.28 -9.02
C LYS A 328 13.88 -0.56 -10.37
N SER A 329 12.68 -0.45 -10.94
CA SER A 329 12.48 0.17 -12.26
C SER A 329 12.64 1.69 -12.24
N TRP A 330 12.28 2.34 -11.15
CA TRP A 330 12.18 3.80 -11.09
C TRP A 330 13.15 4.46 -10.11
N PHE A 331 13.74 3.72 -9.18
CA PHE A 331 14.72 4.28 -8.24
C PHE A 331 15.94 4.85 -8.96
N ASN A 332 16.34 6.08 -8.60
CA ASN A 332 17.56 6.70 -9.11
C ASN A 332 18.76 6.26 -8.27
N THR A 333 19.53 5.31 -8.78
CA THR A 333 20.68 4.73 -8.09
C THR A 333 21.87 5.66 -7.94
N SER A 334 21.88 6.83 -8.58
CA SER A 334 22.94 7.84 -8.43
C SER A 334 22.77 8.71 -7.19
N LEU A 335 21.57 8.69 -6.58
CA LEU A 335 21.28 9.47 -5.38
C LEU A 335 21.58 8.66 -4.13
N HIS A 336 22.08 9.35 -3.12
CA HIS A 336 22.40 8.80 -1.81
C HIS A 336 21.73 9.62 -0.71
N PRO A 337 21.48 9.06 0.49
CA PRO A 337 20.99 9.83 1.63
C PRO A 337 21.95 11.00 1.91
N HIS A 338 21.39 12.14 2.32
CA HIS A 338 22.22 13.25 2.79
C HIS A 338 23.06 12.80 3.98
N PRO A 339 24.35 13.13 4.00
CA PRO A 339 25.23 12.75 5.09
C PRO A 339 24.79 13.42 6.41
N PHE A 340 25.00 12.76 7.52
CA PHE A 340 24.91 13.38 8.83
C PHE A 340 26.18 14.20 9.09
N ASP A 341 26.08 15.51 8.91
CA ASP A 341 27.20 16.45 9.07
C ASP A 341 26.71 17.80 9.64
N GLN A 342 26.62 17.85 10.97
CA GLN A 342 26.19 19.06 11.69
C GLN A 342 27.12 20.25 11.48
N LYS A 343 28.41 20.02 11.21
CA LYS A 343 29.36 21.08 10.92
C LYS A 343 29.06 21.74 9.57
N SER A 344 28.85 20.94 8.55
CA SER A 344 28.44 21.42 7.22
C SER A 344 27.08 22.14 7.29
N ALA A 345 26.13 21.60 8.04
CA ALA A 345 24.82 22.20 8.28
C ALA A 345 24.94 23.61 8.91
N LEU A 346 25.74 23.77 9.95
CA LEU A 346 26.01 25.07 10.58
C LEU A 346 26.70 26.05 9.64
N GLN A 347 27.64 25.59 8.80
CA GLN A 347 28.28 26.44 7.80
C GLN A 347 27.28 26.95 6.76
N ARG A 348 26.37 26.08 6.30
CA ARG A 348 25.27 26.44 5.39
C ARG A 348 24.35 27.47 6.01
N LEU A 349 23.90 27.25 7.24
CA LEU A 349 23.06 28.19 7.98
C LEU A 349 23.76 29.53 8.19
N ALA A 350 25.09 29.51 8.46
CA ALA A 350 25.86 30.74 8.62
C ALA A 350 25.92 31.57 7.34
N GLN A 351 25.93 30.95 6.15
CA GLN A 351 25.85 31.65 4.86
C GLN A 351 24.51 32.37 4.69
N ASP A 352 23.42 31.82 5.23
CA ASP A 352 22.09 32.42 5.23
C ASP A 352 21.85 33.41 6.40
N GLY A 353 22.89 33.74 7.13
CA GLY A 353 22.83 34.74 8.21
C GLY A 353 22.50 34.20 9.59
N PHE A 354 22.30 32.90 9.75
CA PHE A 354 22.11 32.31 11.07
C PHE A 354 23.42 32.29 11.86
N ARG A 355 23.35 32.39 13.18
CA ARG A 355 24.51 32.39 14.08
C ARG A 355 24.20 31.56 15.34
N LEU A 356 25.15 30.71 15.73
CA LEU A 356 25.11 30.02 17.00
C LEU A 356 25.65 30.94 18.10
N GLN A 357 24.79 31.34 19.06
CA GLN A 357 25.12 32.24 20.17
C GLN A 357 24.55 31.64 21.46
N ASP A 358 25.39 31.53 22.48
CA ASP A 358 25.02 30.97 23.80
C ASP A 358 24.30 29.60 23.71
N GLY A 359 24.78 28.74 22.79
CA GLY A 359 24.19 27.42 22.57
C GLY A 359 22.84 27.43 21.81
N LYS A 360 22.39 28.58 21.34
CA LYS A 360 21.13 28.73 20.55
C LYS A 360 21.45 29.24 19.16
N LEU A 361 20.84 28.63 18.16
CA LEU A 361 20.88 29.12 16.80
C LEU A 361 19.89 30.28 16.65
N ARG A 362 20.35 31.40 16.10
CA ARG A 362 19.52 32.59 15.82
C ARG A 362 19.60 32.97 14.37
N ASP A 363 18.52 33.52 13.85
CA ASP A 363 18.49 34.11 12.50
C ASP A 363 19.14 35.51 12.48
N SER A 364 19.21 36.11 11.30
CA SER A 364 19.78 37.45 11.11
C SER A 364 19.03 38.56 11.83
N GLU A 365 17.78 38.35 12.24
CA GLU A 365 16.93 39.28 12.97
C GLU A 365 16.98 39.04 14.49
N GLY A 366 17.71 38.00 14.94
CA GLY A 366 17.93 37.67 16.35
C GLY A 366 16.87 36.69 16.94
N HIS A 367 15.94 36.15 16.13
CA HIS A 367 15.00 35.17 16.59
C HIS A 367 15.69 33.84 16.86
N ASN A 368 15.44 33.21 17.99
CA ASN A 368 15.88 31.84 18.24
C ASN A 368 15.21 30.88 17.24
N VAL A 369 15.97 29.96 16.67
CA VAL A 369 15.43 28.93 15.79
C VAL A 369 14.72 27.88 16.65
N GLU A 370 13.42 27.99 16.64
CA GLU A 370 12.52 27.12 17.40
C GLU A 370 11.28 26.77 16.56
N PHE A 371 10.93 25.49 16.52
CA PHE A 371 9.71 25.03 15.83
C PHE A 371 9.16 23.73 16.44
N SER A 372 7.90 23.43 16.12
CA SER A 372 7.24 22.20 16.50
C SER A 372 7.26 21.18 15.36
N ILE A 373 7.38 19.91 15.70
CA ILE A 373 7.14 18.77 14.79
C ILE A 373 5.90 18.05 15.28
N MET A 374 4.82 18.06 14.49
CA MET A 374 3.63 17.29 14.79
C MET A 374 3.72 15.89 14.17
N THR A 375 3.16 14.90 14.87
CA THR A 375 2.99 13.53 14.39
C THR A 375 1.74 12.90 15.00
N ASN A 376 1.28 11.76 14.47
CA ASN A 376 0.11 11.08 15.00
C ASN A 376 0.41 10.34 16.31
N SER A 377 -0.42 10.56 17.32
CA SER A 377 -0.35 9.88 18.61
C SER A 377 -0.58 8.37 18.47
N GLY A 378 0.08 7.60 19.34
CA GLY A 378 0.01 6.14 19.38
C GLY A 378 0.92 5.44 18.34
N ASN A 379 1.59 6.17 17.45
CA ASN A 379 2.64 5.60 16.62
C ASN A 379 4.00 5.73 17.33
N LYS A 380 4.32 4.75 18.16
CA LYS A 380 5.54 4.73 18.98
C LYS A 380 6.83 4.92 18.17
N MET A 381 6.88 4.44 16.94
CA MET A 381 8.06 4.60 16.08
C MET A 381 8.24 6.06 15.67
N ARG A 382 7.17 6.73 15.23
CA ARG A 382 7.22 8.15 14.86
C ARG A 382 7.49 9.05 16.06
N GLU A 383 6.88 8.76 17.21
CA GLU A 383 7.14 9.48 18.47
C GLU A 383 8.63 9.36 18.86
N ARG A 384 9.21 8.16 18.75
CA ARG A 384 10.65 7.94 19.00
C ARG A 384 11.53 8.68 17.98
N MET A 385 11.18 8.62 16.69
CA MET A 385 11.89 9.37 15.65
C MET A 385 11.86 10.88 15.92
N ALA A 386 10.69 11.44 16.26
CA ALA A 386 10.56 12.86 16.57
C ALA A 386 11.45 13.28 17.75
N THR A 387 11.54 12.45 18.80
CA THR A 387 12.41 12.67 19.96
C THR A 387 13.89 12.61 19.56
N MET A 388 14.28 11.67 18.69
CA MET A 388 15.66 11.56 18.21
C MET A 388 16.03 12.77 17.32
N ILE A 389 15.12 13.21 16.44
CA ILE A 389 15.30 14.42 15.62
C ILE A 389 15.43 15.65 16.52
N GLN A 390 14.60 15.78 17.55
CA GLN A 390 14.73 16.85 18.56
C GLN A 390 16.13 16.86 19.18
N GLN A 391 16.64 15.70 19.56
CA GLN A 391 17.99 15.57 20.14
C GLN A 391 19.07 15.96 19.14
N ASP A 392 19.00 15.45 17.90
CA ASP A 392 19.97 15.77 16.85
C ASP A 392 20.03 17.27 16.58
N LEU A 393 18.87 17.92 16.43
CA LEU A 393 18.77 19.33 16.14
C LEU A 393 19.21 20.22 17.33
N SER A 394 19.04 19.74 18.55
CA SER A 394 19.56 20.44 19.73
C SER A 394 21.08 20.56 19.69
N GLY A 395 21.79 19.62 19.07
CA GLY A 395 23.25 19.64 18.88
C GLY A 395 23.75 20.83 18.03
N ILE A 396 22.88 21.42 17.20
CA ILE A 396 23.17 22.63 16.41
C ILE A 396 22.43 23.87 16.94
N GLY A 397 21.92 23.82 18.17
CA GLY A 397 21.29 24.94 18.86
C GLY A 397 19.84 25.25 18.45
N ILE A 398 19.15 24.30 17.78
CA ILE A 398 17.74 24.42 17.41
C ILE A 398 16.85 23.79 18.51
N THR A 399 15.80 24.50 18.89
CA THR A 399 14.80 23.99 19.83
C THR A 399 13.63 23.38 19.03
N VAL A 400 13.35 22.09 19.28
CA VAL A 400 12.21 21.40 18.67
C VAL A 400 11.20 20.99 19.74
N ASN A 401 9.91 21.27 19.49
CA ASN A 401 8.79 20.86 20.35
C ASN A 401 8.02 19.73 19.65
N VAL A 402 7.98 18.55 20.25
CA VAL A 402 7.23 17.41 19.69
C VAL A 402 5.76 17.49 20.09
N LEU A 403 4.86 17.49 19.10
CA LEU A 403 3.40 17.51 19.28
C LEU A 403 2.81 16.19 18.75
N THR A 404 2.22 15.41 19.64
CA THR A 404 1.46 14.21 19.26
C THR A 404 -0.03 14.53 19.23
N LEU A 405 -0.67 14.31 18.07
CA LEU A 405 -2.09 14.62 17.83
C LEU A 405 -2.83 13.35 17.41
N ASP A 406 -4.13 13.28 17.71
CA ASP A 406 -4.98 12.30 17.06
C ASP A 406 -4.99 12.53 15.53
N PHE A 407 -5.19 11.46 14.77
CA PHE A 407 -5.01 11.54 13.32
C PHE A 407 -5.98 12.52 12.63
N PRO A 408 -7.30 12.59 13.00
CA PRO A 408 -8.20 13.60 12.45
C PRO A 408 -7.75 15.04 12.70
N SER A 409 -7.32 15.37 13.91
CA SER A 409 -6.80 16.71 14.26
C SER A 409 -5.52 17.05 13.50
N LEU A 410 -4.65 16.07 13.29
CA LEU A 410 -3.44 16.25 12.48
C LEU A 410 -3.79 16.56 11.02
N ILE A 411 -4.70 15.80 10.41
CA ILE A 411 -5.16 16.03 9.03
C ILE A 411 -5.84 17.40 8.90
N GLU A 412 -6.67 17.79 9.85
CA GLU A 412 -7.31 19.12 9.84
C GLU A 412 -6.27 20.25 9.82
N ARG A 413 -5.21 20.14 10.63
CA ARG A 413 -4.12 21.13 10.62
C ARG A 413 -3.37 21.16 9.31
N MET A 414 -3.14 20.02 8.69
CA MET A 414 -2.43 19.93 7.41
C MET A 414 -3.21 20.49 6.23
N THR A 415 -4.52 20.20 6.16
CA THR A 415 -5.29 20.39 4.92
C THR A 415 -6.28 21.56 4.99
N ARG A 416 -6.68 21.99 6.19
CA ARG A 416 -7.72 23.01 6.35
C ARG A 416 -7.23 24.28 7.03
N THR A 417 -6.59 24.17 8.18
CA THR A 417 -6.19 25.36 8.96
C THR A 417 -4.77 25.81 8.65
N PHE A 418 -3.92 24.92 8.15
CA PHE A 418 -2.48 25.15 7.91
C PHE A 418 -1.73 25.65 9.16
N ASP A 419 -2.27 25.36 10.35
CA ASP A 419 -1.71 25.75 11.65
C ASP A 419 -0.75 24.66 12.15
N TYR A 420 0.39 24.53 11.49
CA TYR A 420 1.49 23.67 11.89
C TYR A 420 2.82 24.20 11.33
N GLU A 421 3.95 23.79 11.92
CA GLU A 421 5.28 24.24 11.50
C GLU A 421 6.01 23.17 10.71
N ALA A 422 6.13 21.98 11.30
CA ALA A 422 6.63 20.78 10.61
C ALA A 422 5.75 19.59 10.93
N CYS A 423 5.72 18.62 10.03
CA CYS A 423 4.99 17.36 10.19
C CYS A 423 5.89 16.17 9.90
N LEU A 424 5.80 15.12 10.72
CA LEU A 424 6.47 13.84 10.53
C LEU A 424 5.43 12.75 10.34
N LEU A 425 5.36 12.24 9.13
CA LEU A 425 4.48 11.13 8.74
C LEU A 425 5.19 10.20 7.74
N GLY A 426 4.47 9.19 7.28
CA GLY A 426 4.89 8.32 6.18
C GLY A 426 3.78 8.15 5.16
N LEU A 427 4.14 8.00 3.91
CA LEU A 427 3.23 7.56 2.86
C LEU A 427 3.34 6.05 2.67
N LEU A 428 2.19 5.42 2.58
CA LEU A 428 2.06 4.04 2.15
C LEU A 428 1.99 4.05 0.61
N ASN A 429 2.94 3.38 -0.02
CA ASN A 429 2.98 3.32 -1.48
C ASN A 429 2.60 1.90 -1.91
N ASN A 430 1.48 1.76 -2.60
CA ASN A 430 0.97 0.47 -3.05
C ASN A 430 1.26 0.20 -4.53
N ASP A 431 1.70 1.21 -5.27
CA ASP A 431 1.91 1.15 -6.71
C ASP A 431 3.37 1.38 -7.08
N LEU A 432 3.83 0.65 -8.10
CA LEU A 432 5.17 0.80 -8.66
C LEU A 432 5.26 1.90 -9.72
N ASP A 433 4.13 2.27 -10.34
CA ASP A 433 4.15 3.27 -11.39
C ASP A 433 4.16 4.69 -10.82
N PRO A 434 5.07 5.58 -11.28
CA PRO A 434 5.15 6.97 -10.80
C PRO A 434 3.88 7.80 -11.00
N ASN A 435 2.95 7.39 -11.89
CA ASN A 435 1.66 8.07 -12.04
C ASN A 435 0.84 8.08 -10.75
N SER A 436 0.99 7.07 -9.92
CA SER A 436 0.31 7.00 -8.61
C SER A 436 0.73 8.12 -7.65
N GLN A 437 1.84 8.80 -7.93
CA GLN A 437 2.35 9.91 -7.12
C GLN A 437 2.00 11.31 -7.68
N MET A 438 1.19 11.39 -8.74
CA MET A 438 0.79 12.68 -9.30
C MET A 438 0.05 13.56 -8.29
N ASN A 439 -0.74 12.96 -7.41
CA ASN A 439 -1.44 13.64 -6.31
C ASN A 439 -0.50 14.26 -5.26
N VAL A 440 0.76 13.83 -5.20
CA VAL A 440 1.79 14.39 -4.30
C VAL A 440 2.65 15.44 -5.01
N TRP A 441 3.03 15.15 -6.27
CA TRP A 441 4.05 15.93 -6.95
C TRP A 441 3.53 17.06 -7.83
N LEU A 442 2.24 17.03 -8.24
CA LEU A 442 1.66 18.20 -8.90
C LEU A 442 1.35 19.29 -7.85
N SER A 443 1.79 20.50 -8.10
CA SER A 443 1.55 21.65 -7.21
C SER A 443 0.06 21.91 -6.95
N SER A 444 -0.81 21.63 -7.91
CA SER A 444 -2.26 21.76 -7.79
C SER A 444 -2.96 20.62 -7.05
N ALA A 445 -2.21 19.61 -6.58
CA ALA A 445 -2.80 18.42 -5.96
C ALA A 445 -3.07 18.59 -4.47
N ASP A 446 -4.04 17.82 -3.97
CA ASP A 446 -4.47 17.85 -2.57
C ASP A 446 -3.38 17.32 -1.60
N ASP A 447 -2.60 16.32 -2.03
CA ASP A 447 -1.54 15.70 -1.26
C ASP A 447 -0.16 16.35 -1.49
N HIS A 448 -0.10 17.53 -2.07
CA HIS A 448 1.11 18.36 -2.17
C HIS A 448 1.44 18.95 -0.79
N GLN A 449 1.86 18.11 0.13
CA GLN A 449 1.72 18.30 1.58
C GLN A 449 2.41 19.52 2.15
N TRP A 450 3.48 20.03 1.55
CA TRP A 450 4.14 21.25 2.03
C TRP A 450 3.39 22.52 1.63
N ASN A 451 2.62 22.50 0.52
CA ASN A 451 1.79 23.61 0.04
C ASN A 451 0.61 23.10 -0.81
N PRO A 452 -0.42 22.48 -0.23
CA PRO A 452 -1.47 21.81 -1.01
C PRO A 452 -2.38 22.79 -1.75
N ASN A 453 -2.83 22.36 -2.94
CA ASN A 453 -3.79 23.08 -3.79
C ASN A 453 -3.30 24.45 -4.24
N GLU A 454 -2.07 24.55 -4.69
CA GLU A 454 -1.58 25.75 -5.33
C GLU A 454 -2.36 26.07 -6.61
N LYS A 455 -2.72 27.32 -6.81
CA LYS A 455 -3.35 27.75 -8.08
C LYS A 455 -2.38 27.69 -9.26
N SER A 456 -1.11 27.89 -8.98
CA SER A 456 0.03 27.78 -9.89
C SER A 456 1.28 27.52 -9.05
N PRO A 457 2.30 26.84 -9.58
CA PRO A 457 3.54 26.60 -8.85
C PRO A 457 4.13 27.89 -8.30
N GLU A 458 4.41 27.94 -7.00
CA GLU A 458 4.98 29.12 -6.34
C GLU A 458 6.49 29.26 -6.61
N THR A 459 7.15 28.17 -7.00
CA THR A 459 8.58 28.15 -7.29
C THR A 459 8.90 27.61 -8.69
N ALA A 460 10.07 27.95 -9.20
CA ALA A 460 10.53 27.45 -10.50
C ALA A 460 10.77 25.92 -10.50
N TRP A 461 11.21 25.36 -9.36
CA TRP A 461 11.44 23.92 -9.26
C TRP A 461 10.13 23.12 -9.20
N GLU A 462 9.07 23.64 -8.56
CA GLU A 462 7.73 23.05 -8.59
C GLU A 462 7.15 23.08 -10.00
N ALA A 463 7.31 24.20 -10.72
CA ALA A 463 6.91 24.28 -12.12
C ALA A 463 7.67 23.26 -13.01
N GLU A 464 8.96 23.01 -12.73
CA GLU A 464 9.73 21.97 -13.43
C GLU A 464 9.19 20.58 -13.08
N ILE A 465 8.90 20.27 -11.82
CA ILE A 465 8.29 18.99 -11.38
C ILE A 465 6.94 18.78 -12.04
N ASP A 466 6.07 19.79 -12.07
CA ASP A 466 4.77 19.74 -12.76
C ASP A 466 4.91 19.34 -14.22
N ASN A 467 5.86 19.95 -14.93
CA ASN A 467 6.14 19.61 -16.32
C ASN A 467 6.69 18.20 -16.49
N LEU A 468 7.60 17.77 -15.60
CA LEU A 468 8.15 16.41 -15.61
C LEU A 468 7.07 15.36 -15.34
N MET A 469 6.18 15.59 -14.37
CA MET A 469 5.08 14.67 -14.05
C MET A 469 4.08 14.55 -15.21
N ARG A 470 3.70 15.66 -15.84
CA ARG A 470 2.84 15.63 -17.04
C ARG A 470 3.54 14.96 -18.23
N ALA A 471 4.82 15.25 -18.46
CA ALA A 471 5.60 14.65 -19.54
C ALA A 471 5.78 13.13 -19.35
N GLN A 472 6.13 12.68 -18.15
CA GLN A 472 6.29 11.25 -17.87
C GLN A 472 4.95 10.50 -18.05
N ALA A 473 3.82 11.08 -17.61
CA ALA A 473 2.50 10.47 -17.71
C ALA A 473 2.04 10.24 -19.16
N SER A 474 2.56 11.02 -20.10
CA SER A 474 2.25 10.93 -21.54
C SER A 474 3.35 10.28 -22.39
N THR A 475 4.46 9.83 -21.78
CA THR A 475 5.61 9.27 -22.50
C THR A 475 5.63 7.75 -22.41
N LEU A 476 5.57 7.05 -23.54
CA LEU A 476 5.64 5.58 -23.62
C LEU A 476 7.06 5.02 -23.66
N ASN A 477 8.04 5.77 -24.16
CA ASN A 477 9.41 5.31 -24.17
C ASN A 477 9.92 5.14 -22.73
N PRO A 478 10.21 3.92 -22.24
CA PRO A 478 10.56 3.69 -20.83
C PRO A 478 11.84 4.43 -20.42
N GLN A 479 12.83 4.52 -21.30
CA GLN A 479 14.11 5.20 -21.01
C GLN A 479 13.90 6.70 -20.84
N LYS A 480 13.13 7.33 -21.75
CA LYS A 480 12.81 8.74 -21.67
C LYS A 480 11.94 9.05 -20.45
N ARG A 481 10.99 8.17 -20.14
CA ARG A 481 10.16 8.27 -18.95
C ARG A 481 11.01 8.19 -17.66
N LYS A 482 11.97 7.24 -17.64
CA LYS A 482 12.94 7.10 -16.54
C LYS A 482 13.76 8.38 -16.34
N GLN A 483 14.20 9.04 -17.43
CA GLN A 483 14.94 10.31 -17.36
C GLN A 483 14.12 11.41 -16.68
N TYR A 484 12.82 11.52 -16.98
CA TYR A 484 11.94 12.49 -16.31
C TYR A 484 11.81 12.21 -14.82
N ILE A 485 11.63 10.94 -14.46
CA ILE A 485 11.51 10.53 -13.06
C ILE A 485 12.85 10.66 -12.32
N ASP A 486 13.98 10.40 -12.97
CA ASP A 486 15.29 10.63 -12.37
C ASP A 486 15.55 12.13 -12.10
N ARG A 487 15.14 12.99 -13.03
CA ARG A 487 15.25 14.44 -12.83
C ARG A 487 14.33 14.94 -11.71
N LEU A 488 13.11 14.42 -11.60
CA LEU A 488 12.22 14.73 -10.49
C LEU A 488 12.86 14.32 -9.15
N GLN A 489 13.39 13.10 -9.06
CA GLN A 489 14.07 12.63 -7.84
C GLN A 489 15.26 13.50 -7.48
N GLN A 490 16.00 13.98 -8.48
CA GLN A 490 17.11 14.91 -8.29
C GLN A 490 16.64 16.25 -7.74
N ILE A 491 15.59 16.84 -8.30
CA ILE A 491 15.01 18.10 -7.80
C ILE A 491 14.53 17.92 -6.37
N ALA A 492 13.80 16.84 -6.08
CA ALA A 492 13.33 16.55 -4.73
C ALA A 492 14.49 16.40 -3.73
N TRP A 493 15.59 15.78 -4.15
CA TRP A 493 16.82 15.65 -3.36
C TRP A 493 17.54 17.00 -3.18
N GLU A 494 17.56 17.87 -4.20
CA GLU A 494 18.17 19.20 -4.16
C GLU A 494 17.37 20.19 -3.31
N GLN A 495 16.04 20.19 -3.45
CA GLN A 495 15.14 21.19 -2.88
C GLN A 495 14.57 20.79 -1.51
N GLU A 496 14.61 19.49 -1.15
CA GLU A 496 14.15 18.98 0.14
C GLU A 496 12.73 19.43 0.54
N PRO A 497 11.72 19.35 -0.36
CA PRO A 497 10.35 19.61 0.09
C PRO A 497 9.91 18.60 1.14
N PHE A 498 10.34 17.35 0.98
CA PHE A 498 10.35 16.31 2.00
C PHE A 498 11.77 15.97 2.42
N ILE A 499 12.01 15.88 3.71
CA ILE A 499 13.23 15.34 4.29
C ILE A 499 12.99 13.84 4.51
N TYR A 500 13.47 13.00 3.59
CA TYR A 500 13.34 11.55 3.68
C TYR A 500 14.21 11.01 4.80
N LEU A 501 13.61 10.28 5.72
CA LEU A 501 14.25 9.79 6.93
C LEU A 501 14.65 8.32 6.80
N VAL A 502 13.68 7.42 6.60
CA VAL A 502 13.93 5.99 6.43
C VAL A 502 12.93 5.34 5.46
N ASN A 503 13.39 4.29 4.77
CA ASN A 503 12.53 3.30 4.13
C ASN A 503 12.44 2.07 5.04
N ARG A 504 11.21 1.66 5.40
CA ARG A 504 10.96 0.55 6.31
C ARG A 504 11.08 -0.79 5.60
N ASN A 505 11.50 -1.83 6.33
CA ASN A 505 11.41 -3.19 5.81
C ASN A 505 9.94 -3.70 5.85
N ALA A 506 9.64 -4.63 4.95
CA ALA A 506 8.39 -5.38 4.94
C ALA A 506 8.51 -6.54 5.94
N LEU A 507 8.03 -6.31 7.16
CA LEU A 507 8.04 -7.28 8.25
C LEU A 507 6.67 -7.93 8.36
N SER A 508 6.62 -9.25 8.40
CA SER A 508 5.40 -10.02 8.59
C SER A 508 5.61 -11.19 9.54
N ALA A 509 4.50 -11.74 10.04
CA ALA A 509 4.53 -12.93 10.87
C ALA A 509 3.50 -13.94 10.35
N VAL A 510 3.90 -15.21 10.26
CA VAL A 510 3.13 -16.29 9.64
C VAL A 510 3.17 -17.54 10.51
N SER A 511 2.02 -18.14 10.74
CA SER A 511 1.93 -19.45 11.42
C SER A 511 2.55 -20.56 10.56
N PRO A 512 3.30 -21.50 11.14
CA PRO A 512 3.82 -22.66 10.42
C PRO A 512 2.73 -23.56 9.81
N SER A 513 1.47 -23.44 10.26
CA SER A 513 0.33 -24.16 9.69
C SER A 513 -0.10 -23.61 8.31
N LEU A 514 0.27 -22.37 7.96
CA LEU A 514 -0.04 -21.77 6.67
C LEU A 514 1.05 -22.09 5.66
N GLN A 515 0.68 -22.79 4.59
CA GLN A 515 1.60 -23.25 3.55
C GLN A 515 1.49 -22.44 2.26
N ASN A 516 2.48 -22.54 1.38
CA ASN A 516 2.61 -21.79 0.11
C ASN A 516 2.68 -20.28 0.31
N VAL A 517 3.16 -19.83 1.46
CA VAL A 517 3.34 -18.40 1.76
C VAL A 517 4.68 -17.93 1.22
N HIS A 518 4.64 -16.84 0.46
CA HIS A 518 5.83 -16.18 -0.11
C HIS A 518 5.81 -14.69 0.27
N PRO A 519 6.26 -14.30 1.48
CA PRO A 519 6.25 -12.91 1.90
C PRO A 519 7.10 -12.04 0.99
N VAL A 520 6.57 -10.87 0.62
CA VAL A 520 7.15 -9.97 -0.37
C VAL A 520 7.19 -8.53 0.12
N VAL A 521 7.98 -7.68 -0.54
CA VAL A 521 8.09 -6.25 -0.21
C VAL A 521 6.86 -5.44 -0.65
N LEU A 522 6.12 -5.91 -1.65
CA LEU A 522 4.93 -5.24 -2.16
C LEU A 522 3.67 -5.70 -1.40
N ARG A 523 2.72 -4.81 -1.24
CA ARG A 523 1.43 -5.11 -0.63
C ARG A 523 0.49 -5.86 -1.59
N PRO A 524 -0.35 -6.78 -1.04
CA PRO A 524 -0.29 -7.33 0.31
C PRO A 524 0.90 -8.29 0.46
N GLN A 525 1.64 -8.18 1.56
CA GLN A 525 2.93 -8.87 1.73
C GLN A 525 2.80 -10.38 1.89
N VAL A 526 1.76 -10.86 2.58
CA VAL A 526 1.60 -12.29 2.94
C VAL A 526 0.59 -12.99 2.05
N TYR A 527 -0.56 -12.37 1.79
CA TYR A 527 -1.70 -13.03 1.14
C TYR A 527 -1.88 -12.64 -0.34
N TRP A 528 -0.81 -12.17 -1.01
CA TRP A 528 -0.88 -11.78 -2.41
C TRP A 528 -1.25 -12.94 -3.35
N ASN A 529 -0.93 -14.17 -2.97
CA ASN A 529 -1.29 -15.43 -3.63
C ASN A 529 -2.33 -16.22 -2.83
N VAL A 530 -3.33 -15.55 -2.26
CA VAL A 530 -4.31 -16.11 -1.32
C VAL A 530 -5.07 -17.33 -1.84
N ASP A 531 -5.26 -17.41 -3.14
CA ASP A 531 -5.93 -18.55 -3.79
C ASP A 531 -5.08 -19.83 -3.82
N GLU A 532 -3.75 -19.72 -3.68
CA GLU A 532 -2.80 -20.82 -3.62
C GLU A 532 -2.40 -21.21 -2.19
N LEU A 533 -2.78 -20.41 -1.18
CA LEU A 533 -2.52 -20.72 0.22
C LEU A 533 -3.29 -21.97 0.65
N SER A 534 -2.65 -22.79 1.46
CA SER A 534 -3.26 -23.98 2.06
C SER A 534 -2.93 -24.10 3.55
N LEU A 535 -3.76 -24.82 4.29
CA LEU A 535 -3.51 -25.14 5.70
C LEU A 535 -2.96 -26.56 5.79
N GLY A 536 -1.78 -26.71 6.39
CA GLY A 536 -1.24 -28.01 6.76
C GLY A 536 -2.09 -28.63 7.87
N SER A 537 -2.13 -29.96 7.94
CA SER A 537 -2.65 -30.65 9.11
C SER A 537 -1.89 -30.15 10.34
N GLU A 538 -2.60 -29.71 11.39
CA GLU A 538 -1.99 -29.39 12.69
C GLU A 538 -1.05 -30.53 13.08
N VAL A 539 0.25 -30.23 13.12
CA VAL A 539 1.18 -31.09 13.86
C VAL A 539 0.79 -30.88 15.32
N ALA A 540 0.01 -31.83 15.85
CA ALA A 540 -0.31 -31.84 17.26
C ALA A 540 1.00 -31.70 18.03
N SER A 541 1.26 -30.54 18.58
CA SER A 541 2.38 -30.31 19.48
C SER A 541 2.13 -31.17 20.68
N ALA A 542 2.85 -32.29 20.74
CA ALA A 542 2.96 -33.09 21.94
C ALA A 542 3.46 -32.17 23.06
N LYS A 543 2.58 -31.95 24.06
CA LYS A 543 2.94 -31.32 25.33
C LYS A 543 3.93 -32.19 26.08
#